data_6ec5e453ebc090534f0ea5c6234164af
#
_entry.id   6ec5e453ebc090534f0ea5c6234164af
#
_cell.length_a   1.000
_cell.length_b   1.000
_cell.length_c   1.000
_cell.angle_alpha   90.00
_cell.angle_beta   90.00
_cell.angle_gamma   90.00
#
_symmetry.space_group_name_H-M   'P 1'
#
loop_
_entity.id
_entity.type
_entity.pdbx_description
1 polymer ?
#
loop_
_entity_poly.entity_id
_entity_poly.type
_entity_poly.pdbx_seq_one_letter_code
_entity_poly.pdbx_strand_id
1 'polypeptide(L)'
;SPFRDGGLFQIYAGTGEKEAAELMPVTLEELIKVQRDVTEDELARAKAQLRASLLMSLESTGSRCEQLARQLQVHGRVIPIEETKQRIASVTVEQVQQAAAQAFRQRPTLAVMGPAGQVPSLGAIMETLAA
;
A
#
# COMPACT_ATOMS: atom_id res chain seq x y z
N SER A 1 4.47 -3.15 -4.19
CA SER A 1 5.28 -3.65 -5.32
C SER A 1 4.97 -5.12 -5.56
N PRO A 2 4.33 -5.49 -6.67
CA PRO A 2 4.10 -6.89 -7.02
C PRO A 2 5.37 -7.49 -7.66
N PHE A 3 5.65 -8.74 -7.31
CA PHE A 3 6.65 -9.61 -7.91
C PHE A 3 5.99 -10.86 -8.46
N ARG A 4 6.73 -11.72 -9.17
CA ARG A 4 6.18 -12.93 -9.78
C ARG A 4 5.70 -13.95 -8.74
N ASP A 5 6.41 -14.05 -7.63
CA ASP A 5 6.26 -15.04 -6.57
C ASP A 5 5.86 -14.44 -5.22
N GLY A 6 5.58 -13.15 -5.18
CA GLY A 6 5.20 -12.47 -3.95
C GLY A 6 4.90 -10.99 -4.14
N GLY A 7 4.89 -10.25 -3.05
CA GLY A 7 4.68 -8.81 -3.06
C GLY A 7 5.31 -8.15 -1.84
N LEU A 8 5.56 -6.85 -1.96
CA LEU A 8 6.04 -6.02 -0.86
C LEU A 8 5.06 -4.87 -0.65
N PHE A 9 4.52 -4.76 0.55
CA PHE A 9 3.84 -3.57 1.04
C PHE A 9 4.83 -2.75 1.87
N GLN A 10 5.02 -1.50 1.52
CA GLN A 10 6.03 -0.64 2.14
C GLN A 10 5.41 0.71 2.48
N ILE A 11 5.71 1.18 3.68
CA ILE A 11 5.41 2.55 4.11
C ILE A 11 6.75 3.26 4.30
N TYR A 12 6.84 4.43 3.72
CA TYR A 12 7.93 5.36 3.97
C TYR A 12 7.36 6.64 4.56
N ALA A 13 7.92 7.08 5.68
CA ALA A 13 7.53 8.33 6.30
C ALA A 13 8.77 9.07 6.81
N GLY A 14 8.76 10.40 6.65
CA GLY A 14 9.77 11.29 7.19
C GLY A 14 9.10 12.33 8.08
N THR A 15 9.71 12.60 9.25
CA THR A 15 9.19 13.56 10.23
C THR A 15 10.32 14.29 10.93
N GLY A 16 10.01 15.35 11.66
CA GLY A 16 10.94 16.02 12.58
C GLY A 16 11.19 15.20 13.84
N GLU A 17 12.26 15.51 14.57
CA GLU A 17 12.62 14.83 15.79
C GLU A 17 11.52 14.91 16.87
N LYS A 18 10.80 16.03 16.93
CA LYS A 18 9.74 16.27 17.93
C LYS A 18 8.51 15.40 17.68
N GLU A 19 8.18 15.16 16.44
CA GLU A 19 7.01 14.40 16.00
C GLU A 19 7.31 12.89 15.81
N ALA A 20 8.58 12.50 15.96
CA ALA A 20 9.02 11.12 15.77
C ALA A 20 8.31 10.12 16.70
N ALA A 21 7.97 10.55 17.91
CA ALA A 21 7.25 9.72 18.88
C ALA A 21 5.81 9.38 18.44
N GLU A 22 5.17 10.28 17.70
CA GLU A 22 3.77 10.16 17.27
C GLU A 22 3.63 9.40 15.95
N LEU A 23 4.67 9.42 15.12
CA LEU A 23 4.62 8.85 13.78
C LEU A 23 4.22 7.37 13.77
N MET A 24 4.84 6.56 14.61
CA MET A 24 4.59 5.12 14.63
C MET A 24 3.20 4.78 15.19
N PRO A 25 2.76 5.32 16.34
CA PRO A 25 1.40 5.13 16.84
C PRO A 25 0.33 5.49 15.78
N VAL A 26 0.42 6.65 15.15
CA VAL A 26 -0.53 7.09 14.11
C VAL A 26 -0.50 6.13 12.92
N THR A 27 0.69 5.72 12.47
CA THR A 27 0.81 4.75 11.37
C THR A 27 0.13 3.43 11.71
N LEU A 28 0.35 2.90 12.91
CA LEU A 28 -0.26 1.63 13.35
C LEU A 28 -1.78 1.75 13.46
N GLU A 29 -2.29 2.86 13.98
CA GLU A 29 -3.72 3.14 14.05
C GLU A 29 -4.37 3.10 12.66
N GLU A 30 -3.77 3.77 11.68
CA GLU A 30 -4.27 3.76 10.29
C GLU A 30 -4.19 2.36 9.65
N LEU A 31 -3.15 1.57 9.94
CA LEU A 31 -3.06 0.19 9.46
C LEU A 31 -4.15 -0.72 10.06
N ILE A 32 -4.50 -0.51 11.33
CA ILE A 32 -5.60 -1.24 11.98
C ILE A 32 -6.95 -0.82 11.39
N LYS A 33 -7.16 0.48 11.18
CA LYS A 33 -8.39 1.01 10.56
C LYS A 33 -8.64 0.42 9.18
N VAL A 34 -7.61 0.34 8.33
CA VAL A 34 -7.74 -0.24 6.99
C VAL A 34 -8.21 -1.71 7.03
N GLN A 35 -7.93 -2.44 8.10
CA GLN A 35 -8.40 -3.82 8.24
C GLN A 35 -9.89 -3.94 8.62
N ARG A 36 -10.50 -2.88 9.21
CA ARG A 36 -11.82 -2.98 9.86
C ARG A 36 -12.81 -1.91 9.41
N ASP A 37 -12.35 -0.69 9.19
CA ASP A 37 -13.21 0.50 9.16
C ASP A 37 -13.14 1.29 7.83
N VAL A 38 -12.74 0.62 6.73
CA VAL A 38 -12.75 1.26 5.39
C VAL A 38 -14.18 1.56 4.99
N THR A 39 -14.45 2.82 4.65
CA THR A 39 -15.77 3.26 4.19
C THR A 39 -15.88 3.20 2.66
N GLU A 40 -17.11 3.10 2.15
CA GLU A 40 -17.39 3.15 0.71
C GLU A 40 -16.91 4.48 0.08
N ASP A 41 -17.00 5.59 0.80
CA ASP A 41 -16.53 6.89 0.33
C ASP A 41 -15.02 6.95 0.20
N GLU A 42 -14.27 6.36 1.11
CA GLU A 42 -12.82 6.24 1.03
C GLU A 42 -12.41 5.36 -0.15
N LEU A 43 -13.07 4.22 -0.30
CA LEU A 43 -12.85 3.34 -1.44
C LEU A 43 -13.15 4.04 -2.78
N ALA A 44 -14.26 4.78 -2.85
CA ALA A 44 -14.61 5.53 -4.06
C ALA A 44 -13.56 6.59 -4.42
N ARG A 45 -13.08 7.35 -3.42
CA ARG A 45 -11.99 8.32 -3.62
C ARG A 45 -10.70 7.65 -4.07
N ALA A 46 -10.31 6.54 -3.43
CA ALA A 46 -9.11 5.77 -3.80
C ALA A 46 -9.20 5.24 -5.24
N LYS A 47 -10.35 4.70 -5.65
CA LYS A 47 -10.61 4.26 -7.02
C LYS A 47 -10.49 5.41 -8.03
N ALA A 48 -11.06 6.57 -7.71
CA ALA A 48 -10.99 7.74 -8.57
C ALA A 48 -9.55 8.21 -8.74
N GLN A 49 -8.77 8.27 -7.66
CA GLN A 49 -7.36 8.64 -7.67
C GLN A 49 -6.52 7.64 -8.48
N LEU A 50 -6.70 6.34 -8.28
CA LEU A 50 -5.99 5.30 -9.03
C LEU A 50 -6.29 5.39 -10.52
N ARG A 51 -7.55 5.62 -10.91
CA ARG A 51 -7.94 5.77 -12.32
C ARG A 51 -7.30 7.01 -12.94
N ALA A 52 -7.29 8.15 -12.24
CA ALA A 52 -6.64 9.37 -12.70
C ALA A 52 -5.12 9.17 -12.87
N SER A 53 -4.45 8.58 -11.88
CA SER A 53 -3.01 8.29 -11.93
C SER A 53 -2.67 7.32 -13.08
N LEU A 54 -3.50 6.31 -13.30
CA LEU A 54 -3.34 5.37 -14.41
C LEU A 54 -3.38 6.11 -15.76
N LEU A 55 -4.36 6.99 -15.96
CA LEU A 55 -4.49 7.74 -17.21
C LEU A 55 -3.32 8.70 -17.42
N MET A 56 -2.92 9.45 -16.39
CA MET A 56 -1.77 10.36 -16.46
C MET A 56 -0.47 9.60 -16.76
N SER A 57 -0.28 8.39 -16.22
CA SER A 57 0.93 7.59 -16.48
C SER A 57 1.06 7.18 -17.94
N LEU A 58 -0.03 7.14 -18.69
CA LEU A 58 -0.01 6.79 -20.11
C LEU A 58 0.46 7.92 -21.04
N GLU A 59 0.53 9.16 -20.54
CA GLU A 59 1.04 10.30 -21.31
C GLU A 59 2.57 10.25 -21.44
N SER A 60 3.26 9.57 -20.51
CA SER A 60 4.71 9.38 -20.55
C SER A 60 5.09 8.10 -21.32
N THR A 61 5.88 8.24 -22.37
CA THR A 61 6.40 7.10 -23.14
C THR A 61 7.30 6.20 -22.30
N GLY A 62 8.11 6.76 -21.41
CA GLY A 62 8.94 6.03 -20.46
C GLY A 62 8.09 5.18 -19.50
N SER A 63 7.09 5.79 -18.87
CA SER A 63 6.17 5.08 -17.95
C SER A 63 5.41 3.96 -18.66
N ARG A 64 5.00 4.17 -19.91
CA ARG A 64 4.34 3.13 -20.73
C ARG A 64 5.28 1.96 -21.01
N CYS A 65 6.54 2.25 -21.34
CA CYS A 65 7.53 1.21 -21.59
C CYS A 65 7.78 0.36 -20.34
N GLU A 66 8.01 1.01 -19.20
CA GLU A 66 8.19 0.33 -17.90
C GLU A 66 6.96 -0.50 -17.52
N GLN A 67 5.77 0.04 -17.71
CA GLN A 67 4.52 -0.67 -17.42
C GLN A 67 4.38 -1.94 -18.27
N LEU A 68 4.64 -1.85 -19.57
CA LEU A 68 4.58 -2.98 -20.47
C LEU A 68 5.63 -4.05 -20.11
N ALA A 69 6.87 -3.65 -19.85
CA ALA A 69 7.93 -4.54 -19.42
C ALA A 69 7.56 -5.27 -18.12
N ARG A 70 7.05 -4.55 -17.12
CA ARG A 70 6.62 -5.13 -15.85
C ARG A 70 5.43 -6.08 -16.02
N GLN A 71 4.45 -5.74 -16.85
CA GLN A 71 3.31 -6.63 -17.12
C GLN A 71 3.76 -7.95 -17.75
N LEU A 72 4.68 -7.89 -18.70
CA LEU A 72 5.25 -9.10 -19.31
C LEU A 72 6.04 -9.93 -18.29
N GLN A 73 6.85 -9.30 -17.43
CA GLN A 73 7.62 -10.00 -16.41
C GLN A 73 6.74 -10.68 -15.36
N VAL A 74 5.71 -9.98 -14.87
CA VAL A 74 4.88 -10.46 -13.75
C VAL A 74 3.75 -11.36 -14.23
N HIS A 75 3.10 -10.99 -15.34
CA HIS A 75 1.87 -11.64 -15.82
C HIS A 75 2.05 -12.44 -17.10
N GLY A 76 3.21 -12.37 -17.75
CA GLY A 76 3.47 -13.05 -19.04
C GLY A 76 2.69 -12.46 -20.22
N ARG A 77 1.93 -11.37 -20.01
CA ARG A 77 1.12 -10.72 -21.03
C ARG A 77 0.95 -9.22 -20.80
N VAL A 78 0.63 -8.51 -21.85
CA VAL A 78 0.16 -7.12 -21.75
C VAL A 78 -1.30 -7.11 -21.28
N ILE A 79 -1.59 -6.30 -20.27
CA ILE A 79 -2.94 -6.12 -19.72
C ILE A 79 -3.57 -4.89 -20.39
N PRO A 80 -4.68 -5.04 -21.12
CA PRO A 80 -5.40 -3.90 -21.68
C PRO A 80 -5.83 -2.92 -20.59
N ILE A 81 -5.78 -1.62 -20.91
CA ILE A 81 -6.14 -0.59 -19.93
C ILE A 81 -7.58 -0.74 -19.44
N GLU A 82 -8.49 -1.18 -20.31
CA GLU A 82 -9.90 -1.40 -19.95
C GLU A 82 -10.03 -2.53 -18.92
N GLU A 83 -9.23 -3.59 -19.02
CA GLU A 83 -9.19 -4.64 -18.00
C GLU A 83 -8.71 -4.10 -16.65
N THR A 84 -7.68 -3.26 -16.65
CA THR A 84 -7.19 -2.62 -15.41
C THR A 84 -8.26 -1.71 -14.79
N LYS A 85 -8.95 -0.91 -15.62
CA LYS A 85 -10.05 -0.04 -15.16
C LYS A 85 -11.21 -0.84 -14.57
N GLN A 86 -11.57 -1.96 -15.19
CA GLN A 86 -12.61 -2.86 -14.69
C GLN A 86 -12.21 -3.49 -13.36
N ARG A 87 -10.97 -3.95 -13.23
CA ARG A 87 -10.45 -4.51 -11.97
C ARG A 87 -10.49 -3.48 -10.84
N ILE A 88 -10.07 -2.23 -11.09
CA ILE A 88 -10.17 -1.16 -10.09
C ILE A 88 -11.65 -0.91 -9.72
N ALA A 89 -12.55 -0.89 -10.70
CA ALA A 89 -13.97 -0.65 -10.43
C ALA A 89 -14.61 -1.75 -9.60
N SER A 90 -14.21 -3.01 -9.79
CA SER A 90 -14.80 -4.17 -9.13
C SER A 90 -14.30 -4.41 -7.69
N VAL A 91 -13.28 -3.70 -7.23
CA VAL A 91 -12.77 -3.86 -5.83
C VAL A 91 -13.86 -3.47 -4.84
N THR A 92 -14.05 -4.27 -3.79
CA THR A 92 -14.99 -4.00 -2.68
C THR A 92 -14.25 -3.64 -1.39
N VAL A 93 -14.98 -3.07 -0.43
CA VAL A 93 -14.46 -2.76 0.91
C VAL A 93 -13.91 -4.03 1.56
N GLU A 94 -14.66 -5.13 1.50
CA GLU A 94 -14.28 -6.41 2.09
C GLU A 94 -12.96 -6.94 1.49
N GLN A 95 -12.77 -6.78 0.19
CA GLN A 95 -11.52 -7.19 -0.47
C GLN A 95 -10.32 -6.36 0.00
N VAL A 96 -10.51 -5.05 0.23
CA VAL A 96 -9.46 -4.18 0.77
C VAL A 96 -9.11 -4.61 2.19
N GLN A 97 -10.10 -4.82 3.05
CA GLN A 97 -9.92 -5.24 4.44
C GLN A 97 -9.24 -6.61 4.52
N GLN A 98 -9.66 -7.58 3.71
CA GLN A 98 -9.04 -8.90 3.63
C GLN A 98 -7.58 -8.83 3.18
N ALA A 99 -7.27 -8.04 2.16
CA ALA A 99 -5.92 -7.85 1.67
C ALA A 99 -5.02 -7.20 2.73
N ALA A 100 -5.52 -6.18 3.44
CA ALA A 100 -4.82 -5.53 4.54
C ALA A 100 -4.55 -6.52 5.70
N ALA A 101 -5.57 -7.27 6.14
CA ALA A 101 -5.44 -8.25 7.19
C ALA A 101 -4.42 -9.35 6.82
N GLN A 102 -4.38 -9.78 5.56
CA GLN A 102 -3.40 -10.75 5.09
C GLN A 102 -1.98 -10.17 5.08
N ALA A 103 -1.81 -8.94 4.60
CA ALA A 103 -0.50 -8.29 4.52
C ALA A 103 0.10 -8.03 5.92
N PHE A 104 -0.73 -7.58 6.87
CA PHE A 104 -0.25 -7.15 8.19
C PHE A 104 -0.12 -8.29 9.22
N ARG A 105 -0.54 -9.50 8.89
CA ARG A 105 -0.23 -10.71 9.69
C ARG A 105 1.23 -11.12 9.61
N GLN A 106 1.94 -10.70 8.58
CA GLN A 106 3.35 -11.04 8.40
C GLN A 106 4.23 -10.17 9.30
N ARG A 107 5.34 -10.76 9.76
CA ARG A 107 6.33 -10.00 10.53
C ARG A 107 6.91 -8.86 9.69
N PRO A 108 6.74 -7.59 10.09
CA PRO A 108 7.29 -6.47 9.35
C PRO A 108 8.80 -6.36 9.53
N THR A 109 9.43 -5.67 8.59
CA THR A 109 10.81 -5.18 8.74
C THR A 109 10.75 -3.68 8.98
N LEU A 110 11.46 -3.21 9.99
CA LEU A 110 11.55 -1.79 10.32
C LEU A 110 12.98 -1.31 10.08
N ALA A 111 13.13 -0.24 9.33
CA ALA A 111 14.37 0.50 9.19
C ALA A 111 14.14 1.95 9.62
N VAL A 112 14.97 2.46 10.52
CA VAL A 112 14.88 3.83 11.03
C VAL A 112 16.22 4.52 10.81
N MET A 113 16.19 5.75 10.32
CA MET A 113 17.37 6.58 10.13
C MET A 113 17.16 7.92 10.85
N GLY A 114 18.06 8.26 11.78
CA GLY A 114 18.01 9.48 12.59
C GLY A 114 17.82 9.22 14.09
N PRO A 115 17.29 10.17 14.86
CA PRO A 115 17.02 10.03 16.29
C PRO A 115 15.93 8.99 16.56
N ALA A 116 16.31 7.73 16.77
CA ALA A 116 15.42 6.59 16.87
C ALA A 116 14.99 6.24 18.31
N GLY A 117 15.42 7.01 19.31
CA GLY A 117 15.22 6.68 20.73
C GLY A 117 13.77 6.54 21.20
N GLN A 118 12.82 7.10 20.45
CA GLN A 118 11.39 7.07 20.76
C GLN A 118 10.59 6.12 19.86
N VAL A 119 11.24 5.43 18.93
CA VAL A 119 10.56 4.48 18.05
C VAL A 119 10.30 3.18 18.80
N PRO A 120 9.06 2.66 18.81
CA PRO A 120 8.72 1.41 19.48
C PRO A 120 9.55 0.24 18.95
N SER A 121 9.80 -0.74 19.80
CA SER A 121 10.45 -1.98 19.37
C SER A 121 9.58 -2.75 18.37
N LEU A 122 10.21 -3.57 17.54
CA LEU A 122 9.49 -4.41 16.59
C LEU A 122 8.47 -5.34 17.29
N GLY A 123 8.78 -5.82 18.49
CA GLY A 123 7.86 -6.62 19.31
C GLY A 123 6.59 -5.85 19.66
N ALA A 124 6.72 -4.63 20.16
CA ALA A 124 5.58 -3.77 20.50
C ALA A 124 4.73 -3.43 19.27
N ILE A 125 5.35 -3.19 18.11
CA ILE A 125 4.65 -2.99 16.84
C ILE A 125 3.81 -4.21 16.47
N MET A 126 4.38 -5.41 16.58
CA MET A 126 3.68 -6.65 16.25
C MET A 126 2.51 -6.93 17.21
N GLU A 127 2.68 -6.68 18.49
CA GLU A 127 1.60 -6.79 19.50
C GLU A 127 0.42 -5.86 19.15
N THR A 128 0.74 -4.62 18.78
CA THR A 128 -0.27 -3.63 18.41
C THR A 128 -1.03 -4.03 17.13
N LEU A 129 -0.34 -4.58 16.12
CA LEU A 129 -0.98 -5.02 14.87
C LEU A 129 -1.81 -6.30 15.04
N ALA A 130 -1.54 -7.09 16.08
CA ALA A 130 -2.25 -8.33 16.37
C ALA A 130 -3.50 -8.14 17.26
N ALA A 131 -3.63 -7.00 17.93
CA ALA A 131 -4.76 -6.64 18.79
C ALA A 131 -6.02 -6.26 17.99
#